data_529c0f6a6d7becd1eddc5a3a92564183
#
_entry.id   529c0f6a6d7becd1eddc5a3a92564183
#
_cell.length_a   1.000
_cell.length_b   1.000
_cell.length_c   1.000
_cell.angle_alpha   90.00
_cell.angle_beta   90.00
_cell.angle_gamma   90.00
#
_symmetry.space_group_name_H-M   'P 1'
#
loop_
_entity.id
_entity.type
_entity.pdbx_description
1 polymer ?
#
loop_
_entity_poly.entity_id
_entity_poly.type
_entity_poly.pdbx_seq_one_letter_code
_entity_poly.pdbx_strand_id
1 'polypeptide(L)'
;MSNVDIAFLAISQAHQFLHWLPAALRLAAEPGVKVTVLVSSKVGEQFIRSYDSKHCLNIERLWAPSVRPHRLFNPPVRIPVLLMNARTIGRHPTIVTTETTSSVLRKIPGFRSKLIHLKHGAGDREGGYNPKHADFDLTLVNGPKDKARLIERGLGTENNIRVVGYGKFELIRGRTDKLFANNDPVALYNPHFDKKVGTWARHGRDIVEAMEKIPGWNFIVAPHVKTRGSNIRSKSHKIMIDRGSVRSIDMTYTQAADVYIGDASSQVYEFIRTPRPCIFLNLDRIDWQDDPNYAHWHLGQVVDSLDELALALARAHELQPRFEAAQRQMSAASIDQSQVPASERQAQAILDFARIAHG
;
A
#
# COMPACT_ATOMS: atom_id res chain seq x y z
N MET A 1 6.14 -16.83 -32.18
CA MET A 1 5.66 -16.77 -30.79
C MET A 1 4.52 -15.77 -30.76
N SER A 2 3.33 -16.13 -30.27
CA SER A 2 2.21 -15.22 -30.14
C SER A 2 2.58 -14.07 -29.19
N ASN A 3 2.39 -12.82 -29.62
CA ASN A 3 2.60 -11.66 -28.76
C ASN A 3 1.60 -11.67 -27.60
N VAL A 4 2.08 -11.69 -26.36
CA VAL A 4 1.25 -11.58 -25.16
C VAL A 4 0.96 -10.11 -24.88
N ASP A 5 -0.32 -9.70 -24.82
CA ASP A 5 -0.74 -8.31 -24.53
C ASP A 5 -1.34 -8.24 -23.13
N ILE A 6 -0.70 -7.43 -22.26
CA ILE A 6 -1.06 -7.24 -20.85
C ILE A 6 -1.26 -5.75 -20.58
N ALA A 7 -2.41 -5.39 -20.02
CA ALA A 7 -2.67 -4.02 -19.59
C ALA A 7 -2.70 -3.89 -18.06
N PHE A 8 -2.10 -2.82 -17.54
CA PHE A 8 -2.17 -2.44 -16.12
C PHE A 8 -3.10 -1.22 -15.96
N LEU A 9 -4.11 -1.33 -15.09
CA LEU A 9 -5.02 -0.22 -14.82
C LEU A 9 -4.45 0.71 -13.74
N ALA A 10 -4.04 1.90 -14.12
CA ALA A 10 -3.56 2.97 -13.25
C ALA A 10 -4.66 4.03 -13.01
N ILE A 11 -5.79 3.61 -12.45
CA ILE A 11 -6.98 4.44 -12.23
C ILE A 11 -7.26 4.75 -10.75
N SER A 12 -6.40 4.28 -9.87
CA SER A 12 -6.48 4.46 -8.42
C SER A 12 -5.48 5.52 -7.93
N GLN A 13 -5.30 5.61 -6.60
CA GLN A 13 -4.28 6.51 -6.03
C GLN A 13 -2.86 5.98 -6.29
N ALA A 14 -1.92 6.89 -6.47
CA ALA A 14 -0.55 6.59 -6.88
C ALA A 14 0.19 5.60 -5.97
N HIS A 15 -0.11 5.54 -4.66
CA HIS A 15 0.51 4.56 -3.78
C HIS A 15 0.22 3.12 -4.21
N GLN A 16 -0.90 2.86 -4.88
CA GLN A 16 -1.22 1.53 -5.38
C GLN A 16 -0.38 1.15 -6.61
N PHE A 17 0.09 2.12 -7.39
CA PHE A 17 0.93 1.84 -8.57
C PHE A 17 2.26 1.21 -8.20
N LEU A 18 2.80 1.57 -7.03
CA LEU A 18 4.08 1.04 -6.54
C LEU A 18 4.06 -0.48 -6.30
N HIS A 19 2.88 -1.10 -6.20
CA HIS A 19 2.76 -2.54 -5.97
C HIS A 19 2.90 -3.38 -7.24
N TRP A 20 2.49 -2.86 -8.39
CA TRP A 20 2.56 -3.57 -9.67
C TRP A 20 3.67 -3.05 -10.61
N LEU A 21 4.13 -1.83 -10.39
CA LEU A 21 5.08 -1.16 -11.30
C LEU A 21 6.38 -1.95 -11.51
N PRO A 22 7.01 -2.55 -10.50
CA PRO A 22 8.19 -3.41 -10.70
C PRO A 22 7.90 -4.60 -11.64
N ALA A 23 6.76 -5.24 -11.48
CA ALA A 23 6.35 -6.35 -12.34
C ALA A 23 6.06 -5.88 -13.78
N ALA A 24 5.41 -4.73 -13.95
CA ALA A 24 5.15 -4.16 -15.28
C ALA A 24 6.44 -3.82 -16.03
N LEU A 25 7.44 -3.24 -15.33
CA LEU A 25 8.75 -2.94 -15.90
C LEU A 25 9.49 -4.21 -16.30
N ARG A 26 9.41 -5.28 -15.50
CA ARG A 26 10.03 -6.57 -15.81
C ARG A 26 9.34 -7.23 -17.02
N LEU A 27 8.01 -7.26 -17.05
CA LEU A 27 7.26 -7.79 -18.18
C LEU A 27 7.54 -7.03 -19.49
N ALA A 28 7.69 -5.71 -19.43
CA ALA A 28 8.01 -4.90 -20.60
C ALA A 28 9.41 -5.18 -21.16
N ALA A 29 10.31 -5.79 -20.38
CA ALA A 29 11.62 -6.23 -20.82
C ALA A 29 11.61 -7.66 -21.43
N GLU A 30 10.51 -8.41 -21.30
CA GLU A 30 10.41 -9.78 -21.83
C GLU A 30 10.14 -9.79 -23.33
N PRO A 31 10.89 -10.57 -24.14
CA PRO A 31 10.65 -10.67 -25.58
C PRO A 31 9.25 -11.22 -25.88
N GLY A 32 8.56 -10.56 -26.82
CA GLY A 32 7.20 -10.96 -27.24
C GLY A 32 6.08 -10.61 -26.25
N VAL A 33 6.37 -9.78 -25.24
CA VAL A 33 5.36 -9.26 -24.32
C VAL A 33 5.15 -7.77 -24.55
N LYS A 34 3.88 -7.39 -24.80
CA LYS A 34 3.48 -5.99 -24.90
C LYS A 34 2.80 -5.58 -23.59
N VAL A 35 3.37 -4.59 -22.93
CA VAL A 35 2.81 -4.03 -21.69
C VAL A 35 2.24 -2.64 -21.96
N THR A 36 0.96 -2.45 -21.66
CA THR A 36 0.29 -1.14 -21.75
C THR A 36 -0.19 -0.71 -20.37
N VAL A 37 0.12 0.53 -19.98
CA VAL A 37 -0.41 1.12 -18.74
C VAL A 37 -1.55 2.07 -19.11
N LEU A 38 -2.77 1.73 -18.71
CA LEU A 38 -3.97 2.51 -18.92
C LEU A 38 -4.16 3.49 -17.76
N VAL A 39 -3.86 4.77 -17.97
CA VAL A 39 -3.83 5.76 -16.88
C VAL A 39 -4.98 6.78 -16.99
N SER A 40 -5.62 7.12 -15.88
CA SER A 40 -6.76 8.04 -15.86
C SER A 40 -6.40 9.51 -15.68
N SER A 41 -5.12 9.88 -15.47
CA SER A 41 -4.72 11.27 -15.25
C SER A 41 -3.28 11.55 -15.70
N LYS A 42 -3.03 12.80 -16.12
CA LYS A 42 -1.67 13.27 -16.47
C LYS A 42 -0.70 13.16 -15.29
N VAL A 43 -1.18 13.44 -14.08
CA VAL A 43 -0.34 13.36 -12.87
C VAL A 43 0.04 11.91 -12.57
N GLY A 44 -0.88 10.96 -12.75
CA GLY A 44 -0.59 9.53 -12.65
C GLY A 44 0.42 9.05 -13.68
N GLU A 45 0.29 9.51 -14.94
CA GLU A 45 1.26 9.23 -15.99
C GLU A 45 2.65 9.74 -15.63
N GLN A 46 2.77 11.01 -15.23
CA GLN A 46 4.04 11.61 -14.81
C GLN A 46 4.68 10.85 -13.65
N PHE A 47 3.87 10.41 -12.68
CA PHE A 47 4.34 9.60 -11.57
C PHE A 47 4.91 8.25 -12.05
N ILE A 48 4.21 7.53 -12.93
CA ILE A 48 4.70 6.26 -13.49
C ILE A 48 5.98 6.47 -14.29
N ARG A 49 6.04 7.51 -15.15
CA ARG A 49 7.22 7.85 -15.92
C ARG A 49 8.46 8.14 -15.06
N SER A 50 8.28 8.68 -13.84
CA SER A 50 9.40 8.93 -12.92
C SER A 50 10.10 7.65 -12.43
N TYR A 51 9.47 6.49 -12.60
CA TYR A 51 10.04 5.16 -12.30
C TYR A 51 10.44 4.40 -13.55
N ASP A 52 9.92 4.77 -14.72
CA ASP A 52 10.23 4.17 -16.03
C ASP A 52 11.32 4.95 -16.76
N SER A 53 12.53 4.96 -16.20
CA SER A 53 13.68 5.72 -16.75
C SER A 53 14.11 5.25 -18.13
N LYS A 54 13.80 4.01 -18.51
CA LYS A 54 14.12 3.43 -19.82
C LYS A 54 12.98 3.60 -20.84
N HIS A 55 11.87 4.22 -20.47
CA HIS A 55 10.67 4.42 -21.31
C HIS A 55 10.17 3.12 -21.97
N CYS A 56 10.24 1.99 -21.25
CA CYS A 56 9.83 0.70 -21.77
C CYS A 56 8.31 0.44 -21.67
N LEU A 57 7.58 1.23 -20.87
CA LEU A 57 6.15 1.11 -20.74
C LEU A 57 5.41 1.90 -21.84
N ASN A 58 4.49 1.25 -22.56
CA ASN A 58 3.50 1.95 -23.36
C ASN A 58 2.43 2.52 -22.45
N ILE A 59 2.24 3.85 -22.45
CA ILE A 59 1.21 4.50 -21.60
C ILE A 59 0.13 5.08 -22.48
N GLU A 60 -1.11 4.62 -22.27
CA GLU A 60 -2.32 5.11 -22.92
C GLU A 60 -3.22 5.82 -21.92
N ARG A 61 -3.66 7.04 -22.25
CA ARG A 61 -4.53 7.81 -21.37
C ARG A 61 -5.99 7.49 -21.64
N LEU A 62 -6.68 7.04 -20.59
CA LEU A 62 -8.12 6.85 -20.58
C LEU A 62 -8.84 8.19 -20.48
N TRP A 63 -9.98 8.30 -21.14
CA TRP A 63 -10.87 9.43 -20.92
C TRP A 63 -11.38 9.43 -19.48
N ALA A 64 -11.36 10.60 -18.83
CA ALA A 64 -11.79 10.74 -17.44
C ALA A 64 -12.57 12.06 -17.28
N PRO A 65 -13.79 12.02 -16.69
CA PRO A 65 -14.53 13.25 -16.42
C PRO A 65 -13.76 14.14 -15.45
N SER A 66 -13.50 15.37 -15.84
CA SER A 66 -12.76 16.33 -15.03
C SER A 66 -13.71 17.37 -14.47
N VAL A 67 -14.15 17.19 -13.23
CA VAL A 67 -14.89 18.22 -12.47
C VAL A 67 -13.91 19.10 -11.66
N ARG A 68 -12.70 18.60 -11.39
CA ARG A 68 -11.65 19.32 -10.64
C ARG A 68 -10.27 18.86 -11.15
N PRO A 69 -9.21 19.69 -10.97
CA PRO A 69 -7.85 19.27 -11.28
C PRO A 69 -7.51 17.96 -10.55
N HIS A 70 -7.05 16.95 -11.31
CA HIS A 70 -6.64 15.69 -10.74
C HIS A 70 -5.31 15.88 -9.99
N ARG A 71 -5.23 15.34 -8.78
CA ARG A 71 -4.02 15.32 -7.97
C ARG A 71 -3.56 13.86 -7.81
N LEU A 72 -2.29 13.67 -7.47
CA LEU A 72 -1.65 12.36 -7.36
C LEU A 72 -2.43 11.38 -6.46
N PHE A 73 -3.01 11.87 -5.37
CA PHE A 73 -3.80 11.07 -4.43
C PHE A 73 -5.32 11.32 -4.53
N ASN A 74 -5.76 12.07 -5.53
CA ASN A 74 -7.18 12.31 -5.80
C ASN A 74 -7.46 12.08 -7.30
N PRO A 75 -7.39 10.81 -7.75
CA PRO A 75 -7.65 10.46 -9.14
C PRO A 75 -9.14 10.68 -9.50
N PRO A 76 -9.50 10.60 -10.77
CA PRO A 76 -10.88 10.56 -11.23
C PRO A 76 -11.71 9.47 -10.56
N VAL A 77 -13.03 9.64 -10.53
CA VAL A 77 -13.95 8.63 -10.01
C VAL A 77 -13.89 7.38 -10.90
N ARG A 78 -13.54 6.23 -10.29
CA ARG A 78 -13.18 4.99 -11.00
C ARG A 78 -14.29 4.41 -11.87
N ILE A 79 -15.52 4.31 -11.35
CA ILE A 79 -16.63 3.67 -12.08
C ILE A 79 -16.92 4.37 -13.42
N PRO A 80 -17.12 5.70 -13.51
CA PRO A 80 -17.25 6.38 -14.78
C PRO A 80 -16.07 6.16 -15.73
N VAL A 81 -14.83 6.21 -15.23
CA VAL A 81 -13.66 5.94 -16.07
C VAL A 81 -13.71 4.53 -16.65
N LEU A 82 -14.02 3.51 -15.86
CA LEU A 82 -14.11 2.12 -16.32
C LEU A 82 -15.19 1.94 -17.36
N LEU A 83 -16.41 2.45 -17.11
CA LEU A 83 -17.54 2.27 -18.01
C LEU A 83 -17.35 2.98 -19.35
N MET A 84 -16.88 4.22 -19.33
CA MET A 84 -16.68 5.02 -20.54
C MET A 84 -15.52 4.54 -21.41
N ASN A 85 -14.55 3.86 -20.82
CA ASN A 85 -13.40 3.31 -21.54
C ASN A 85 -13.46 1.77 -21.68
N ALA A 86 -14.59 1.15 -21.43
CA ALA A 86 -14.71 -0.30 -21.43
C ALA A 86 -14.26 -0.95 -22.75
N ARG A 87 -14.54 -0.32 -23.90
CA ARG A 87 -14.05 -0.78 -25.21
C ARG A 87 -12.53 -0.69 -25.33
N THR A 88 -11.95 0.41 -24.90
CA THR A 88 -10.47 0.61 -24.90
C THR A 88 -9.80 -0.42 -24.00
N ILE A 89 -10.30 -0.59 -22.78
CA ILE A 89 -9.80 -1.55 -21.81
C ILE A 89 -9.96 -2.99 -22.36
N GLY A 90 -11.12 -3.30 -22.95
CA GLY A 90 -11.44 -4.62 -23.49
C GLY A 90 -10.67 -5.04 -24.75
N ARG A 91 -9.83 -4.15 -25.33
CA ARG A 91 -8.88 -4.52 -26.40
C ARG A 91 -7.73 -5.38 -25.89
N HIS A 92 -7.44 -5.30 -24.59
CA HIS A 92 -6.36 -6.03 -23.96
C HIS A 92 -6.89 -7.36 -23.41
N PRO A 93 -6.38 -8.50 -23.85
CA PRO A 93 -6.85 -9.81 -23.39
C PRO A 93 -6.68 -10.03 -21.89
N THR A 94 -5.59 -9.51 -21.31
CA THR A 94 -5.28 -9.63 -19.87
C THR A 94 -5.12 -8.26 -19.22
N ILE A 95 -5.83 -8.05 -18.12
CA ILE A 95 -5.86 -6.80 -17.38
C ILE A 95 -5.45 -7.04 -15.92
N VAL A 96 -4.45 -6.30 -15.45
CA VAL A 96 -3.98 -6.31 -14.07
C VAL A 96 -4.43 -5.04 -13.36
N THR A 97 -4.97 -5.18 -12.16
CA THR A 97 -5.43 -4.06 -11.33
C THR A 97 -5.17 -4.30 -9.85
N THR A 98 -5.03 -3.23 -9.07
CA THR A 98 -4.83 -3.29 -7.62
C THR A 98 -6.10 -2.97 -6.82
N GLU A 99 -7.21 -2.75 -7.49
CA GLU A 99 -8.46 -2.39 -6.81
C GLU A 99 -9.64 -3.24 -7.33
N THR A 100 -10.55 -3.56 -6.42
CA THR A 100 -11.66 -4.50 -6.73
C THR A 100 -12.80 -3.85 -7.50
N THR A 101 -12.82 -2.52 -7.67
CA THR A 101 -13.88 -1.80 -8.39
C THR A 101 -13.92 -2.19 -9.88
N SER A 102 -12.77 -2.61 -10.44
CA SER A 102 -12.65 -3.03 -11.84
C SER A 102 -13.49 -4.28 -12.18
N SER A 103 -13.96 -5.04 -11.18
CA SER A 103 -14.89 -6.15 -11.39
C SER A 103 -16.19 -5.71 -12.06
N VAL A 104 -16.54 -4.40 -12.00
CA VAL A 104 -17.70 -3.85 -12.72
C VAL A 104 -17.64 -4.12 -14.23
N LEU A 105 -16.45 -4.26 -14.80
CA LEU A 105 -16.27 -4.58 -16.23
C LEU A 105 -16.89 -5.94 -16.60
N ARG A 106 -16.98 -6.90 -15.66
CA ARG A 106 -17.65 -8.18 -15.86
C ARG A 106 -19.14 -8.05 -16.19
N LYS A 107 -19.76 -6.94 -15.76
CA LYS A 107 -21.20 -6.67 -16.00
C LYS A 107 -21.47 -6.07 -17.37
N ILE A 108 -20.43 -5.78 -18.16
CA ILE A 108 -20.55 -5.17 -19.47
C ILE A 108 -20.71 -6.29 -20.52
N PRO A 109 -21.80 -6.31 -21.28
CA PRO A 109 -22.00 -7.32 -22.32
C PRO A 109 -20.82 -7.33 -23.31
N GLY A 110 -20.32 -8.53 -23.61
CA GLY A 110 -19.20 -8.73 -24.54
C GLY A 110 -17.80 -8.41 -23.98
N PHE A 111 -17.67 -8.03 -22.72
CA PHE A 111 -16.34 -7.88 -22.08
C PHE A 111 -15.75 -9.26 -21.78
N ARG A 112 -14.65 -9.61 -22.49
CA ARG A 112 -14.04 -10.95 -22.43
C ARG A 112 -12.64 -10.99 -21.81
N SER A 113 -12.05 -9.82 -21.55
CA SER A 113 -10.68 -9.75 -20.98
C SER A 113 -10.60 -10.47 -19.64
N LYS A 114 -9.50 -11.16 -19.41
CA LYS A 114 -9.19 -11.76 -18.11
C LYS A 114 -8.75 -10.69 -17.11
N LEU A 115 -9.28 -10.77 -15.90
CA LEU A 115 -8.98 -9.82 -14.82
C LEU A 115 -8.09 -10.47 -13.79
N ILE A 116 -6.91 -9.88 -13.57
CA ILE A 116 -5.98 -10.24 -12.51
C ILE A 116 -6.04 -9.16 -11.42
N HIS A 117 -6.33 -9.55 -10.20
CA HIS A 117 -6.21 -8.66 -9.05
C HIS A 117 -4.84 -8.85 -8.39
N LEU A 118 -4.06 -7.78 -8.26
CA LEU A 118 -2.82 -7.76 -7.48
C LEU A 118 -3.10 -6.97 -6.21
N LYS A 119 -3.15 -7.69 -5.07
CA LYS A 119 -3.51 -7.10 -3.78
C LYS A 119 -2.45 -6.07 -3.35
N HIS A 120 -2.89 -4.88 -2.97
CA HIS A 120 -2.06 -3.84 -2.37
C HIS A 120 -2.27 -3.79 -0.86
N GLY A 121 -1.20 -3.55 -0.09
CA GLY A 121 -1.23 -3.56 1.37
C GLY A 121 -1.37 -4.97 1.98
N ALA A 122 -0.87 -5.14 3.19
CA ALA A 122 -0.78 -6.41 3.90
C ALA A 122 -1.59 -6.42 5.22
N GLY A 123 -2.55 -5.49 5.36
CA GLY A 123 -3.31 -5.30 6.60
C GLY A 123 -4.40 -6.33 6.87
N ASP A 124 -4.82 -6.41 8.13
CA ASP A 124 -5.78 -7.41 8.63
C ASP A 124 -7.25 -7.00 8.51
N ARG A 125 -7.52 -5.75 8.17
CA ARG A 125 -8.88 -5.21 8.21
C ARG A 125 -9.82 -5.90 7.24
N GLU A 126 -11.06 -6.13 7.72
CA GLU A 126 -12.18 -6.70 6.97
C GLU A 126 -12.37 -6.11 5.58
N GLY A 127 -12.25 -4.79 5.43
CA GLY A 127 -12.42 -4.10 4.14
C GLY A 127 -11.45 -4.53 3.03
N GLY A 128 -10.37 -5.22 3.38
CA GLY A 128 -9.41 -5.80 2.43
C GLY A 128 -9.87 -7.14 1.81
N TYR A 129 -10.98 -7.71 2.27
CA TYR A 129 -11.49 -9.04 1.88
C TYR A 129 -12.96 -8.96 1.43
N ASN A 130 -13.27 -8.07 0.50
CA ASN A 130 -14.64 -7.88 0.04
C ASN A 130 -15.05 -8.92 -1.03
N PRO A 131 -16.36 -9.22 -1.18
CA PRO A 131 -16.87 -10.25 -2.10
C PRO A 131 -16.44 -10.08 -3.56
N LYS A 132 -16.09 -8.87 -3.99
CA LYS A 132 -15.64 -8.61 -5.37
C LYS A 132 -14.34 -9.32 -5.75
N HIS A 133 -13.59 -9.86 -4.79
CA HIS A 133 -12.41 -10.69 -5.10
C HIS A 133 -12.80 -11.94 -5.90
N ALA A 134 -14.00 -12.50 -5.70
CA ALA A 134 -14.49 -13.66 -6.43
C ALA A 134 -14.73 -13.38 -7.94
N ASP A 135 -14.80 -12.11 -8.35
CA ASP A 135 -15.00 -11.72 -9.75
C ASP A 135 -13.71 -11.78 -10.61
N PHE A 136 -12.55 -12.03 -9.99
CA PHE A 136 -11.26 -12.07 -10.67
C PHE A 136 -10.87 -13.48 -11.07
N ASP A 137 -10.29 -13.62 -12.28
CA ASP A 137 -9.80 -14.92 -12.78
C ASP A 137 -8.56 -15.39 -12.03
N LEU A 138 -7.72 -14.44 -11.59
CA LEU A 138 -6.52 -14.69 -10.79
C LEU A 138 -6.36 -13.59 -9.75
N THR A 139 -6.06 -13.96 -8.51
CA THR A 139 -5.70 -13.03 -7.43
C THR A 139 -4.27 -13.28 -6.96
N LEU A 140 -3.44 -12.26 -7.05
CA LEU A 140 -2.06 -12.25 -6.60
C LEU A 140 -1.98 -11.56 -5.23
N VAL A 141 -1.48 -12.26 -4.22
CA VAL A 141 -1.43 -11.80 -2.84
C VAL A 141 -0.01 -11.66 -2.32
N ASN A 142 0.15 -10.83 -1.29
CA ASN A 142 1.46 -10.50 -0.74
C ASN A 142 2.07 -11.62 0.11
N GLY A 143 1.25 -12.37 0.83
CA GLY A 143 1.70 -13.42 1.74
C GLY A 143 0.67 -14.51 1.97
N PRO A 144 1.08 -15.59 2.67
CA PRO A 144 0.23 -16.76 2.90
C PRO A 144 -1.04 -16.45 3.70
N LYS A 145 -1.00 -15.50 4.62
CA LYS A 145 -2.16 -15.05 5.40
C LYS A 145 -3.30 -14.56 4.50
N ASP A 146 -2.98 -13.76 3.49
CA ASP A 146 -3.97 -13.24 2.56
C ASP A 146 -4.61 -14.36 1.73
N LYS A 147 -3.80 -15.33 1.27
CA LYS A 147 -4.27 -16.49 0.52
C LYS A 147 -5.24 -17.33 1.37
N ALA A 148 -4.82 -17.71 2.57
CA ALA A 148 -5.64 -18.50 3.48
C ALA A 148 -7.00 -17.82 3.77
N ARG A 149 -6.97 -16.53 4.07
CA ARG A 149 -8.17 -15.76 4.42
C ARG A 149 -9.14 -15.57 3.26
N LEU A 150 -8.64 -15.40 2.03
CA LEU A 150 -9.50 -15.32 0.85
C LEU A 150 -10.16 -16.67 0.55
N ILE A 151 -9.45 -17.79 0.71
CA ILE A 151 -9.99 -19.14 0.53
C ILE A 151 -11.03 -19.46 1.59
N GLU A 152 -10.71 -19.23 2.86
CA GLU A 152 -11.62 -19.43 4.00
C GLU A 152 -12.96 -18.72 3.80
N ARG A 153 -12.94 -17.53 3.20
CA ARG A 153 -14.14 -16.73 2.91
C ARG A 153 -14.83 -17.09 1.61
N GLY A 154 -14.36 -18.09 0.88
CA GLY A 154 -14.92 -18.47 -0.43
C GLY A 154 -14.72 -17.42 -1.52
N LEU A 155 -13.71 -16.53 -1.37
CA LEU A 155 -13.41 -15.45 -2.33
C LEU A 155 -12.41 -15.87 -3.42
N GLY A 156 -12.04 -17.14 -3.43
CA GLY A 156 -11.20 -17.80 -4.41
C GLY A 156 -10.83 -19.21 -3.96
N THR A 157 -9.94 -19.84 -4.70
CA THR A 157 -9.50 -21.22 -4.51
C THR A 157 -7.97 -21.34 -4.54
N GLU A 158 -7.44 -22.51 -4.19
CA GLU A 158 -6.00 -22.81 -4.34
C GLU A 158 -5.47 -22.55 -5.76
N ASN A 159 -6.32 -22.75 -6.78
CA ASN A 159 -5.93 -22.64 -8.19
C ASN A 159 -5.86 -21.20 -8.70
N ASN A 160 -6.67 -20.28 -8.16
CA ASN A 160 -6.74 -18.92 -8.64
C ASN A 160 -6.24 -17.85 -7.65
N ILE A 161 -5.63 -18.28 -6.53
CA ILE A 161 -4.93 -17.37 -5.60
C ILE A 161 -3.46 -17.77 -5.49
N ARG A 162 -2.54 -16.86 -5.85
CA ARG A 162 -1.09 -17.11 -5.79
C ARG A 162 -0.39 -16.12 -4.88
N VAL A 163 0.52 -16.62 -4.03
CA VAL A 163 1.40 -15.80 -3.22
C VAL A 163 2.59 -15.35 -4.08
N VAL A 164 2.77 -14.05 -4.23
CA VAL A 164 3.78 -13.45 -5.12
C VAL A 164 4.68 -12.41 -4.45
N GLY A 165 4.45 -12.09 -3.16
CA GLY A 165 5.24 -11.13 -2.43
C GLY A 165 4.89 -9.66 -2.71
N TYR A 166 5.70 -8.75 -2.19
CA TYR A 166 5.41 -7.32 -2.08
C TYR A 166 6.34 -6.50 -2.97
N GLY A 167 5.98 -6.30 -4.24
CA GLY A 167 6.83 -5.66 -5.25
C GLY A 167 7.28 -4.24 -4.90
N LYS A 168 6.47 -3.47 -4.14
CA LYS A 168 6.81 -2.12 -3.71
C LYS A 168 8.18 -2.01 -3.04
N PHE A 169 8.64 -3.05 -2.34
CA PHE A 169 9.94 -3.05 -1.68
C PHE A 169 11.13 -2.95 -2.65
N GLU A 170 10.95 -3.30 -3.90
CA GLU A 170 12.02 -3.20 -4.91
C GLU A 170 12.18 -1.79 -5.48
N LEU A 171 11.22 -0.89 -5.22
CA LEU A 171 11.30 0.51 -5.60
C LEU A 171 11.96 1.38 -4.52
N ILE A 172 12.39 0.77 -3.43
CA ILE A 172 13.07 1.49 -2.34
C ILE A 172 14.39 2.03 -2.90
N ARG A 173 14.46 3.34 -3.01
CA ARG A 173 15.71 4.03 -3.34
C ARG A 173 16.48 4.20 -2.03
N GLY A 174 17.69 3.65 -1.95
CA GLY A 174 18.59 3.92 -0.83
C GLY A 174 18.70 5.43 -0.62
N ARG A 175 18.49 5.91 0.63
CA ARG A 175 18.44 7.34 0.88
C ARG A 175 19.72 7.83 1.49
N THR A 176 20.17 8.96 0.91
CA THR A 176 21.26 9.79 1.41
C THR A 176 20.74 11.08 2.06
N ASP A 177 19.45 11.44 1.85
CA ASP A 177 18.93 12.72 2.33
C ASP A 177 18.68 12.71 3.83
N LYS A 178 19.35 13.57 4.55
CA LYS A 178 19.11 13.83 5.96
C LYS A 178 17.77 14.58 6.11
N LEU A 179 16.81 13.99 6.84
CA LEU A 179 15.47 14.59 7.03
C LEU A 179 15.47 15.69 8.10
N PHE A 180 16.35 15.61 9.08
CA PHE A 180 16.47 16.55 10.19
C PHE A 180 17.91 17.06 10.32
N ALA A 181 18.08 18.25 10.87
CA ALA A 181 19.39 18.87 11.02
C ALA A 181 20.26 18.19 12.10
N ASN A 182 19.64 17.57 13.09
CA ASN A 182 20.28 16.82 14.17
C ASN A 182 20.35 15.32 13.89
N ASN A 183 20.89 14.54 14.84
CA ASN A 183 21.00 13.08 14.79
C ASN A 183 20.10 12.39 15.82
N ASP A 184 19.12 13.07 16.37
CA ASP A 184 18.16 12.45 17.27
C ASP A 184 17.39 11.34 16.56
N PRO A 185 17.01 10.25 17.26
CA PRO A 185 16.22 9.18 16.68
C PRO A 185 14.88 9.70 16.13
N VAL A 186 14.36 8.99 15.16
CA VAL A 186 13.16 9.38 14.40
C VAL A 186 11.99 8.47 14.74
N ALA A 187 10.88 9.03 15.19
CA ALA A 187 9.61 8.34 15.33
C ALA A 187 8.66 8.71 14.18
N LEU A 188 8.12 7.71 13.49
CA LEU A 188 7.15 7.88 12.41
C LEU A 188 5.74 7.68 12.95
N TYR A 189 4.95 8.74 13.02
CA TYR A 189 3.51 8.64 13.27
C TYR A 189 2.73 8.58 11.95
N ASN A 190 2.10 7.42 11.72
CA ASN A 190 1.39 7.14 10.49
C ASN A 190 -0.05 6.65 10.76
N PRO A 191 -0.99 7.58 11.05
CA PRO A 191 -2.36 7.24 11.38
C PRO A 191 -3.19 6.84 10.15
N HIS A 192 -4.20 6.00 10.41
CA HIS A 192 -5.19 5.60 9.41
C HIS A 192 -6.12 6.76 9.01
N PHE A 193 -6.64 6.72 7.78
CA PHE A 193 -7.49 7.80 7.22
C PHE A 193 -8.94 7.75 7.68
N ASP A 194 -9.43 6.61 8.11
CA ASP A 194 -10.81 6.42 8.54
C ASP A 194 -11.01 7.08 9.92
N LYS A 195 -11.94 8.03 9.98
CA LYS A 195 -12.21 8.81 11.18
C LYS A 195 -12.74 7.98 12.37
N LYS A 196 -13.27 6.77 12.10
CA LYS A 196 -13.83 5.88 13.15
C LYS A 196 -12.74 5.13 13.92
N VAL A 197 -11.63 4.81 13.25
CA VAL A 197 -10.56 3.98 13.83
C VAL A 197 -9.19 4.67 13.84
N GLY A 198 -9.03 5.74 13.06
CA GLY A 198 -7.80 6.53 13.00
C GLY A 198 -7.77 7.62 14.07
N THR A 199 -6.63 7.80 14.70
CA THR A 199 -6.44 8.79 15.77
C THR A 199 -6.31 10.23 15.26
N TRP A 200 -5.85 10.44 14.02
CA TRP A 200 -5.53 11.77 13.48
C TRP A 200 -6.70 12.76 13.50
N ALA A 201 -7.89 12.32 13.11
CA ALA A 201 -9.04 13.23 12.96
C ALA A 201 -9.56 13.76 14.31
N ARG A 202 -9.38 12.99 15.38
CA ARG A 202 -9.87 13.30 16.73
C ARG A 202 -8.79 13.86 17.63
N HIS A 203 -7.61 13.26 17.61
CA HIS A 203 -6.52 13.51 18.57
C HIS A 203 -5.27 14.13 17.92
N GLY A 204 -5.25 14.36 16.61
CA GLY A 204 -4.05 14.74 15.89
C GLY A 204 -3.37 16.01 16.41
N ARG A 205 -4.13 17.00 16.91
CA ARG A 205 -3.58 18.21 17.53
C ARG A 205 -2.86 17.86 18.84
N ASP A 206 -3.55 17.16 19.72
CA ASP A 206 -3.03 16.82 21.03
C ASP A 206 -1.80 15.91 20.92
N ILE A 207 -1.79 14.99 19.93
CA ILE A 207 -0.64 14.13 19.62
C ILE A 207 0.56 14.98 19.19
N VAL A 208 0.39 15.95 18.29
CA VAL A 208 1.48 16.83 17.85
C VAL A 208 1.99 17.68 19.02
N GLU A 209 1.10 18.23 19.84
CA GLU A 209 1.45 19.03 21.03
C GLU A 209 2.20 18.16 22.09
N ALA A 210 1.81 16.90 22.25
CA ALA A 210 2.55 15.96 23.11
C ALA A 210 3.96 15.69 22.56
N MET A 211 4.09 15.44 21.25
CA MET A 211 5.38 15.24 20.58
C MET A 211 6.30 16.47 20.70
N GLU A 212 5.75 17.68 20.66
CA GLU A 212 6.52 18.93 20.87
C GLU A 212 7.20 18.99 22.25
N LYS A 213 6.62 18.35 23.26
CA LYS A 213 7.13 18.35 24.64
C LYS A 213 8.19 17.26 24.88
N ILE A 214 8.26 16.22 24.02
CA ILE A 214 9.19 15.10 24.21
C ILE A 214 10.59 15.50 23.70
N PRO A 215 11.63 15.56 24.53
CA PRO A 215 12.99 15.89 24.09
C PRO A 215 13.70 14.69 23.47
N GLY A 216 14.78 14.93 22.71
CA GLY A 216 15.67 13.90 22.19
C GLY A 216 15.06 13.01 21.10
N TRP A 217 13.98 13.46 20.45
CA TRP A 217 13.33 12.77 19.34
C TRP A 217 12.97 13.71 18.20
N ASN A 218 13.12 13.23 16.99
CA ASN A 218 12.52 13.79 15.79
C ASN A 218 11.23 13.04 15.45
N PHE A 219 10.24 13.74 14.93
CA PHE A 219 8.96 13.14 14.57
C PHE A 219 8.60 13.41 13.11
N ILE A 220 8.29 12.35 12.38
CA ILE A 220 7.64 12.42 11.08
C ILE A 220 6.16 12.10 11.30
N VAL A 221 5.31 13.08 11.04
CA VAL A 221 3.86 12.95 11.09
C VAL A 221 3.36 12.81 9.66
N ALA A 222 3.01 11.60 9.26
CA ALA A 222 2.59 11.27 7.90
C ALA A 222 1.17 10.68 7.87
N PRO A 223 0.11 11.51 8.01
CA PRO A 223 -1.26 11.02 7.89
C PRO A 223 -1.49 10.42 6.53
N HIS A 224 -2.30 9.36 6.48
CA HIS A 224 -2.59 8.66 5.23
C HIS A 224 -3.06 9.65 4.13
N VAL A 225 -2.60 9.46 2.90
CA VAL A 225 -2.85 10.34 1.74
C VAL A 225 -4.33 10.61 1.42
N LYS A 226 -5.25 9.82 1.94
CA LYS A 226 -6.71 10.04 1.88
C LYS A 226 -7.23 11.00 2.95
N THR A 227 -6.41 11.32 3.95
CA THR A 227 -6.82 12.22 5.04
C THR A 227 -7.00 13.63 4.51
N ARG A 228 -8.16 14.23 4.75
CA ARG A 228 -8.50 15.58 4.27
C ARG A 228 -8.72 16.53 5.45
N GLY A 229 -8.43 17.81 5.21
CA GLY A 229 -8.98 18.92 6.03
C GLY A 229 -8.30 19.17 7.36
N SER A 230 -7.11 18.66 7.63
CA SER A 230 -6.38 19.01 8.84
C SER A 230 -5.51 20.25 8.65
N ASN A 231 -5.73 21.27 9.48
CA ASN A 231 -4.88 22.46 9.58
C ASN A 231 -3.83 22.37 10.70
N ILE A 232 -3.57 21.16 11.20
CA ILE A 232 -2.57 20.94 12.26
C ILE A 232 -1.19 21.31 11.72
N ARG A 233 -0.49 22.14 12.44
CA ARG A 233 0.87 22.61 12.12
C ARG A 233 1.72 22.52 13.38
N SER A 234 3.00 22.37 13.21
CA SER A 234 4.01 22.58 14.25
C SER A 234 4.98 23.65 13.82
N LYS A 235 5.49 24.42 14.75
CA LYS A 235 6.63 25.34 14.56
C LYS A 235 7.95 24.70 15.00
N SER A 236 7.89 23.53 15.60
CA SER A 236 9.07 22.83 16.08
C SER A 236 9.89 22.27 14.91
N HIS A 237 11.17 22.53 14.87
CA HIS A 237 12.09 22.02 13.86
C HIS A 237 12.30 20.49 13.94
N LYS A 238 11.91 19.87 15.05
CA LYS A 238 11.95 18.41 15.25
C LYS A 238 10.69 17.67 14.78
N ILE A 239 9.67 18.39 14.27
CA ILE A 239 8.43 17.81 13.78
C ILE A 239 8.24 18.15 12.31
N MET A 240 8.23 17.12 11.47
CA MET A 240 7.90 17.22 10.05
C MET A 240 6.49 16.67 9.82
N ILE A 241 5.54 17.52 9.39
CA ILE A 241 4.19 17.09 9.02
C ILE A 241 4.07 17.00 7.51
N ASP A 242 3.98 15.78 6.99
CA ASP A 242 3.77 15.50 5.56
C ASP A 242 2.29 15.22 5.27
N ARG A 243 1.71 15.99 4.37
CA ARG A 243 0.28 15.92 4.00
C ARG A 243 0.03 15.18 2.69
N GLY A 244 0.92 14.30 2.30
CA GLY A 244 0.79 13.47 1.11
C GLY A 244 1.81 13.81 0.02
N SER A 245 3.08 13.89 0.34
CA SER A 245 4.16 13.83 -0.65
C SER A 245 4.40 12.38 -1.12
N VAL A 246 5.21 12.22 -2.15
CA VAL A 246 5.67 10.89 -2.59
C VAL A 246 6.43 10.17 -1.48
N ARG A 247 7.10 10.89 -0.59
CA ARG A 247 7.85 10.36 0.55
C ARG A 247 6.97 9.58 1.53
N SER A 248 5.68 9.90 1.64
CA SER A 248 4.74 9.20 2.51
C SER A 248 4.32 7.83 1.95
N ILE A 249 4.63 7.53 0.68
CA ILE A 249 4.21 6.29 0.03
C ILE A 249 5.35 5.44 -0.53
N ASP A 250 6.55 6.01 -0.71
CA ASP A 250 7.70 5.36 -1.34
C ASP A 250 8.68 4.70 -0.36
N MET A 251 8.24 4.41 0.84
CA MET A 251 9.02 3.83 1.95
C MET A 251 10.08 4.77 2.57
N THR A 252 10.18 5.98 2.11
CA THR A 252 11.11 6.99 2.60
C THR A 252 11.08 7.14 4.12
N TYR A 253 9.89 7.40 4.66
CA TYR A 253 9.72 7.63 6.10
C TYR A 253 9.82 6.34 6.90
N THR A 254 9.30 5.25 6.35
CA THR A 254 9.41 3.92 6.95
C THR A 254 10.87 3.49 7.13
N GLN A 255 11.75 3.85 6.18
CA GLN A 255 13.18 3.54 6.30
C GLN A 255 13.93 4.47 7.24
N ALA A 256 13.53 5.74 7.30
CA ALA A 256 14.20 6.73 8.13
C ALA A 256 13.86 6.60 9.62
N ALA A 257 12.77 5.91 9.97
CA ALA A 257 12.27 5.86 11.33
C ALA A 257 12.89 4.72 12.14
N ASP A 258 13.24 5.02 13.40
CA ASP A 258 13.70 4.06 14.41
C ASP A 258 12.51 3.43 15.14
N VAL A 259 11.42 4.19 15.33
CA VAL A 259 10.20 3.77 16.03
C VAL A 259 8.98 4.09 15.18
N TYR A 260 8.03 3.16 15.11
CA TYR A 260 6.72 3.37 14.51
C TYR A 260 5.70 3.76 15.57
N ILE A 261 4.92 4.80 15.32
CA ILE A 261 3.74 5.17 16.11
C ILE A 261 2.53 5.06 15.19
N GLY A 262 1.52 4.32 15.60
CA GLY A 262 0.35 4.11 14.76
C GLY A 262 -0.94 3.83 15.51
N ASP A 263 -1.96 3.55 14.72
CA ASP A 263 -3.28 3.11 15.16
C ASP A 263 -3.71 1.88 14.33
N ALA A 264 -4.82 1.93 13.63
CA ALA A 264 -5.31 0.85 12.76
C ALA A 264 -4.66 0.83 11.35
N SER A 265 -3.52 1.49 11.16
CA SER A 265 -2.87 1.61 9.84
C SER A 265 -2.08 0.36 9.46
N SER A 266 -2.34 -0.16 8.24
CA SER A 266 -1.61 -1.31 7.69
C SER A 266 -0.16 -1.00 7.30
N GLN A 267 0.31 0.24 7.37
CA GLN A 267 1.71 0.56 7.07
C GLN A 267 2.70 -0.02 8.09
N VAL A 268 2.22 -0.41 9.27
CA VAL A 268 3.06 -1.14 10.24
C VAL A 268 3.66 -2.41 9.63
N TYR A 269 2.98 -3.09 8.71
CA TYR A 269 3.50 -4.30 8.04
C TYR A 269 4.69 -3.99 7.13
N GLU A 270 4.74 -2.81 6.54
CA GLU A 270 5.90 -2.32 5.80
C GLU A 270 7.07 -2.00 6.74
N PHE A 271 6.77 -1.45 7.92
CA PHE A 271 7.76 -1.07 8.93
C PHE A 271 8.43 -2.27 9.57
N ILE A 272 7.66 -3.28 9.98
CA ILE A 272 8.17 -4.50 10.65
C ILE A 272 8.78 -5.54 9.70
N ARG A 273 8.97 -5.23 8.41
CA ARG A 273 9.77 -6.08 7.51
C ARG A 273 11.11 -6.43 8.14
N THR A 274 11.71 -5.49 8.84
CA THR A 274 12.78 -5.70 9.80
C THR A 274 12.21 -5.39 11.17
N PRO A 275 12.26 -6.30 12.15
CA PRO A 275 11.72 -6.05 13.48
C PRO A 275 12.29 -4.79 14.12
N ARG A 276 11.38 -3.88 14.50
CA ARG A 276 11.71 -2.57 15.10
C ARG A 276 10.61 -2.15 16.07
N PRO A 277 10.92 -1.25 17.04
CA PRO A 277 9.96 -0.81 18.04
C PRO A 277 8.68 -0.20 17.42
N CYS A 278 7.52 -0.65 17.92
CA CYS A 278 6.21 -0.10 17.57
C CYS A 278 5.48 0.36 18.83
N ILE A 279 4.73 1.45 18.70
CA ILE A 279 3.85 2.00 19.73
C ILE A 279 2.48 2.23 19.09
N PHE A 280 1.41 1.73 19.71
CA PHE A 280 0.05 1.88 19.22
C PHE A 280 -0.77 2.76 20.16
N LEU A 281 -1.45 3.76 19.60
CA LEU A 281 -2.22 4.75 20.35
C LEU A 281 -3.68 4.29 20.52
N ASN A 282 -4.04 3.83 21.71
CA ASN A 282 -5.40 3.45 22.09
C ASN A 282 -6.11 4.58 22.85
N LEU A 283 -6.12 5.80 22.27
CA LEU A 283 -6.67 6.98 22.94
C LEU A 283 -8.20 6.93 23.14
N ASP A 284 -8.87 6.05 22.41
CA ASP A 284 -10.31 5.81 22.57
C ASP A 284 -10.61 4.64 23.52
N ARG A 285 -9.59 4.02 24.12
CA ARG A 285 -9.68 2.90 25.08
C ARG A 285 -10.55 1.75 24.60
N ILE A 286 -10.36 1.37 23.32
CA ILE A 286 -11.05 0.21 22.75
C ILE A 286 -10.52 -1.08 23.36
N ASP A 287 -11.41 -2.05 23.51
CA ASP A 287 -11.05 -3.44 23.83
C ASP A 287 -10.53 -4.09 22.53
N TRP A 288 -9.22 -4.23 22.42
CA TRP A 288 -8.55 -4.58 21.17
C TRP A 288 -7.94 -5.99 21.17
N GLN A 289 -7.76 -6.60 22.35
CA GLN A 289 -6.94 -7.79 22.53
C GLN A 289 -7.41 -8.96 21.66
N ASP A 290 -8.71 -9.18 21.58
CA ASP A 290 -9.33 -10.27 20.83
C ASP A 290 -9.94 -9.83 19.48
N ASP A 291 -9.81 -8.53 19.12
CA ASP A 291 -10.32 -8.02 17.85
C ASP A 291 -9.28 -8.23 16.71
N PRO A 292 -9.59 -9.07 15.71
CA PRO A 292 -8.68 -9.37 14.59
C PRO A 292 -8.33 -8.12 13.76
N ASN A 293 -9.11 -7.04 13.84
CA ASN A 293 -8.78 -5.77 13.16
C ASN A 293 -7.58 -5.05 13.81
N TYR A 294 -7.26 -5.40 15.05
CA TYR A 294 -6.15 -4.85 15.83
C TYR A 294 -5.05 -5.87 16.13
N ALA A 295 -5.02 -7.02 15.44
CA ALA A 295 -4.00 -8.05 15.63
C ALA A 295 -2.56 -7.50 15.58
N HIS A 296 -2.32 -6.45 14.79
CA HIS A 296 -1.01 -5.80 14.71
C HIS A 296 -0.62 -5.02 15.98
N TRP A 297 -1.53 -4.75 16.93
CA TRP A 297 -1.20 -4.11 18.20
C TRP A 297 -0.42 -5.02 19.14
N HIS A 298 -0.49 -6.34 18.94
CA HIS A 298 0.39 -7.30 19.63
C HIS A 298 1.87 -7.20 19.21
N LEU A 299 2.19 -6.36 18.22
CA LEU A 299 3.55 -6.20 17.68
C LEU A 299 4.34 -5.07 18.37
N GLY A 300 3.79 -4.43 19.39
CA GLY A 300 4.44 -3.32 20.08
C GLY A 300 3.76 -2.94 21.38
N GLN A 301 4.20 -1.83 21.96
CA GLN A 301 3.56 -1.26 23.14
C GLN A 301 2.23 -0.63 22.75
N VAL A 302 1.20 -0.80 23.58
CA VAL A 302 -0.07 -0.07 23.46
C VAL A 302 -0.13 0.95 24.58
N VAL A 303 -0.45 2.20 24.27
CA VAL A 303 -0.60 3.30 25.23
C VAL A 303 -2.01 3.86 25.18
N ASP A 304 -2.63 4.02 26.35
CA ASP A 304 -4.03 4.47 26.49
C ASP A 304 -4.13 5.98 26.72
N SER A 305 -2.99 6.66 26.88
CA SER A 305 -2.93 8.11 27.05
C SER A 305 -1.67 8.72 26.41
N LEU A 306 -1.72 10.01 26.08
CA LEU A 306 -0.56 10.74 25.55
C LEU A 306 0.53 10.99 26.60
N ASP A 307 0.19 10.95 27.89
CA ASP A 307 1.15 11.09 28.98
C ASP A 307 2.12 9.90 29.02
N GLU A 308 1.68 8.73 28.53
CA GLU A 308 2.50 7.51 28.46
C GLU A 308 3.47 7.53 27.27
N LEU A 309 3.24 8.37 26.25
CA LEU A 309 4.00 8.34 24.99
C LEU A 309 5.50 8.60 25.19
N ALA A 310 5.86 9.54 26.07
CA ALA A 310 7.25 9.86 26.36
C ALA A 310 7.98 8.66 26.98
N LEU A 311 7.36 7.99 27.95
CA LEU A 311 7.92 6.79 28.58
C LEU A 311 7.98 5.61 27.59
N ALA A 312 6.96 5.43 26.76
CA ALA A 312 6.93 4.37 25.75
C ALA A 312 8.08 4.55 24.74
N LEU A 313 8.35 5.78 24.29
CA LEU A 313 9.48 6.09 23.42
C LEU A 313 10.83 5.84 24.11
N ALA A 314 10.99 6.28 25.37
CA ALA A 314 12.22 6.07 26.13
C ALA A 314 12.55 4.57 26.30
N ARG A 315 11.54 3.72 26.43
CA ARG A 315 11.68 2.27 26.61
C ARG A 315 11.56 1.45 25.32
N ALA A 316 11.37 2.11 24.17
CA ALA A 316 11.03 1.43 22.93
C ALA A 316 12.06 0.36 22.54
N HIS A 317 13.36 0.67 22.61
CA HIS A 317 14.43 -0.28 22.29
C HIS A 317 14.63 -1.34 23.38
N GLU A 318 14.47 -0.99 24.66
CA GLU A 318 14.54 -1.94 25.78
C GLU A 318 13.48 -3.03 25.65
N LEU A 319 12.26 -2.65 25.26
CA LEU A 319 11.12 -3.56 25.18
C LEU A 319 11.03 -4.32 23.84
N GLN A 320 11.74 -3.88 22.80
CA GLN A 320 11.71 -4.49 21.46
C GLN A 320 11.90 -6.01 21.46
N PRO A 321 12.82 -6.61 22.23
CA PRO A 321 13.00 -8.07 22.25
C PRO A 321 11.74 -8.86 22.61
N ARG A 322 10.81 -8.27 23.36
CA ARG A 322 9.54 -8.90 23.73
C ARG A 322 8.60 -9.11 22.54
N PHE A 323 8.72 -8.26 21.52
CA PHE A 323 7.83 -8.23 20.35
C PHE A 323 8.47 -8.84 19.10
N GLU A 324 9.78 -9.05 19.11
CA GLU A 324 10.54 -9.45 17.92
C GLU A 324 10.02 -10.75 17.30
N ALA A 325 9.76 -11.77 18.11
CA ALA A 325 9.26 -13.07 17.61
C ALA A 325 7.89 -12.90 16.95
N ALA A 326 6.96 -12.16 17.58
CA ALA A 326 5.65 -11.88 17.02
C ALA A 326 5.74 -11.06 15.73
N GLN A 327 6.63 -10.06 15.67
CA GLN A 327 6.87 -9.26 14.47
C GLN A 327 7.41 -10.09 13.32
N ARG A 328 8.37 -10.99 13.55
CA ARG A 328 8.91 -11.92 12.54
C ARG A 328 7.83 -12.85 12.01
N GLN A 329 7.04 -13.44 12.89
CA GLN A 329 5.93 -14.32 12.53
C GLN A 329 4.88 -13.57 11.69
N MET A 330 4.44 -12.39 12.14
CA MET A 330 3.45 -11.59 11.45
C MET A 330 3.97 -11.08 10.10
N SER A 331 5.23 -10.66 10.03
CA SER A 331 5.88 -10.24 8.80
C SER A 331 5.90 -11.39 7.78
N ALA A 332 6.34 -12.59 8.18
CA ALA A 332 6.39 -13.76 7.30
C ALA A 332 4.99 -14.22 6.84
N ALA A 333 3.99 -14.13 7.72
CA ALA A 333 2.62 -14.46 7.36
C ALA A 333 2.00 -13.46 6.37
N SER A 334 2.33 -12.16 6.52
CA SER A 334 1.70 -11.07 5.77
C SER A 334 2.39 -10.77 4.44
N ILE A 335 3.72 -10.97 4.38
CA ILE A 335 4.55 -10.67 3.23
C ILE A 335 5.51 -11.83 3.02
N ASP A 336 5.38 -12.51 1.90
CA ASP A 336 6.24 -13.63 1.55
C ASP A 336 7.71 -13.18 1.43
N GLN A 337 8.60 -13.94 2.08
CA GLN A 337 10.03 -13.64 2.23
C GLN A 337 10.93 -14.50 1.32
N SER A 338 10.39 -14.97 0.20
CA SER A 338 11.19 -15.70 -0.80
C SER A 338 12.40 -14.88 -1.26
N GLN A 339 13.51 -15.58 -1.53
CA GLN A 339 14.73 -14.97 -2.10
C GLN A 339 14.53 -14.48 -3.54
N VAL A 340 13.58 -15.07 -4.27
CA VAL A 340 13.23 -14.61 -5.62
C VAL A 340 12.47 -13.28 -5.51
N PRO A 341 12.88 -12.23 -6.23
CA PRO A 341 12.23 -10.92 -6.20
C PRO A 341 10.72 -11.02 -6.41
N ALA A 342 9.95 -10.23 -5.66
CA ALA A 342 8.49 -10.21 -5.78
C ALA A 342 8.03 -9.78 -7.18
N SER A 343 8.73 -8.83 -7.80
CA SER A 343 8.46 -8.39 -9.18
C SER A 343 8.59 -9.52 -10.20
N GLU A 344 9.57 -10.42 -10.00
CA GLU A 344 9.78 -11.58 -10.84
C GLU A 344 8.65 -12.59 -10.70
N ARG A 345 8.28 -12.91 -9.46
CA ARG A 345 7.18 -13.83 -9.17
C ARG A 345 5.82 -13.28 -9.64
N GLN A 346 5.61 -11.97 -9.47
CA GLN A 346 4.43 -11.28 -9.99
C GLN A 346 4.40 -11.33 -11.52
N ALA A 347 5.50 -10.99 -12.18
CA ALA A 347 5.62 -11.01 -13.64
C ALA A 347 5.41 -12.42 -14.19
N GLN A 348 6.06 -13.42 -13.60
CA GLN A 348 5.91 -14.81 -14.02
C GLN A 348 4.47 -15.31 -13.86
N ALA A 349 3.83 -15.03 -12.70
CA ALA A 349 2.46 -15.45 -12.45
C ALA A 349 1.46 -14.80 -13.43
N ILE A 350 1.67 -13.54 -13.79
CA ILE A 350 0.85 -12.81 -14.77
C ILE A 350 1.07 -13.38 -16.16
N LEU A 351 2.32 -13.62 -16.56
CA LEU A 351 2.68 -14.13 -17.89
C LEU A 351 2.18 -15.54 -18.13
N ASP A 352 2.36 -16.45 -17.15
CA ASP A 352 1.87 -17.83 -17.24
C ASP A 352 0.36 -17.86 -17.39
N PHE A 353 -0.34 -17.05 -16.59
CA PHE A 353 -1.80 -16.95 -16.68
C PHE A 353 -2.26 -16.38 -18.03
N ALA A 354 -1.59 -15.35 -18.53
CA ALA A 354 -1.93 -14.74 -19.82
C ALA A 354 -1.70 -15.71 -20.99
N ARG A 355 -0.64 -16.51 -20.96
CA ARG A 355 -0.36 -17.55 -21.98
C ARG A 355 -1.40 -18.66 -22.00
N ILE A 356 -1.80 -19.18 -20.83
CA ILE A 356 -2.83 -20.23 -20.72
C ILE A 356 -4.19 -19.73 -21.14
N ALA A 357 -4.53 -18.50 -20.81
CA ALA A 357 -5.85 -17.91 -21.08
C ALA A 357 -6.08 -17.58 -22.57
N HIS A 358 -5.01 -17.56 -23.38
CA HIS A 358 -5.05 -17.14 -24.79
C HIS A 358 -4.42 -18.16 -25.76
N GLY A 359 -3.92 -19.30 -25.25
CA GLY A 359 -3.54 -20.47 -26.04
C GLY A 359 -4.72 -21.40 -26.25
#